data_e786eeba62adbce3b677113ca00d96ea
#
_entry.id   e786eeba62adbce3b677113ca00d96ea
#
_cell.length_a   1.000
_cell.length_b   1.000
_cell.length_c   1.000
_cell.angle_alpha   90.00
_cell.angle_beta   90.00
_cell.angle_gamma   90.00
#
_symmetry.space_group_name_H-M   'P 1'
#
loop_
_entity.id
_entity.type
_entity.pdbx_description
1 polymer ?
#
loop_
_entity_poly.entity_id
_entity_poly.type
_entity_poly.pdbx_seq_one_letter_code
_entity_poly.pdbx_strand_id
1 'polypeptide(L)'
;EFSGLVRVVDSRSAAMGTGFVALAAASAARDGVDLDGVVAEARKAVDGVHALIVVQRLENLRRSGRIGTAASWLGTALALKPLLQMDGGKLVLAQRVRTTSKAIAAMVEQVIEVVGEGRAALAVQHVDNPSGAADLAATLTGALPGCGAPVVTDLGPVLGVHLGPGALGVVVAKAAGS
;
A
#
# COMPACT_ATOMS: atom_id res chain seq x y z
N GLU A 1 11.21 23.64 23.57
CA GLU A 1 10.95 23.80 22.12
C GLU A 1 12.00 23.04 21.31
N PHE A 2 11.55 22.11 20.43
CA PHE A 2 12.44 21.29 19.59
C PHE A 2 12.59 21.85 18.17
N SER A 3 12.39 23.13 17.99
CA SER A 3 12.20 23.82 16.69
C SER A 3 13.38 23.76 15.70
N GLY A 4 14.43 23.06 15.97
CA GLY A 4 15.54 22.83 15.02
C GLY A 4 15.91 21.37 14.82
N LEU A 5 15.35 20.48 15.66
CA LEU A 5 15.75 19.08 15.76
C LEU A 5 14.70 18.11 15.23
N VAL A 6 13.50 18.58 14.91
CA VAL A 6 12.38 17.74 14.47
C VAL A 6 11.81 18.24 13.16
N ARG A 7 11.57 17.33 12.25
CA ARG A 7 10.85 17.54 10.99
C ARG A 7 9.72 16.53 10.89
N VAL A 8 8.58 16.94 10.36
CA VAL A 8 7.43 16.08 10.11
C VAL A 8 7.28 15.87 8.62
N VAL A 9 7.18 14.62 8.20
CA VAL A 9 6.91 14.22 6.82
C VAL A 9 5.61 13.42 6.81
N ASP A 10 4.60 13.89 6.08
CA ASP A 10 3.39 13.13 5.82
C ASP A 10 3.67 12.10 4.71
N SER A 11 3.56 10.82 5.06
CA SER A 11 3.76 9.71 4.11
C SER A 11 2.62 9.57 3.10
N ARG A 12 1.48 10.21 3.31
CA ARG A 12 0.24 10.05 2.54
C ARG A 12 -0.17 8.58 2.37
N SER A 13 0.25 7.73 3.30
CA SER A 13 0.05 6.29 3.25
C SER A 13 -0.12 5.71 4.66
N ALA A 14 -0.28 4.39 4.74
CA ALA A 14 -0.39 3.67 6.00
C ALA A 14 0.42 2.36 5.93
N ALA A 15 0.62 1.73 7.08
CA ALA A 15 1.31 0.45 7.23
C ALA A 15 2.67 0.44 6.49
N MET A 16 2.96 -0.55 5.64
CA MET A 16 4.22 -0.60 4.90
C MET A 16 4.41 0.54 3.90
N GLY A 17 3.36 1.24 3.50
CA GLY A 17 3.53 2.48 2.75
C GLY A 17 4.29 3.54 3.55
N THR A 18 3.89 3.78 4.80
CA THR A 18 4.66 4.60 5.74
C THR A 18 5.99 3.94 6.10
N GLY A 19 6.00 2.60 6.23
CA GLY A 19 7.20 1.83 6.55
C GLY A 19 8.33 2.04 5.53
N PHE A 20 8.02 1.99 4.23
CA PHE A 20 9.04 2.22 3.18
C PHE A 20 9.57 3.65 3.18
N VAL A 21 8.72 4.64 3.47
CA VAL A 21 9.18 6.04 3.64
C VAL A 21 10.12 6.16 4.84
N ALA A 22 9.79 5.50 5.97
CA ALA A 22 10.63 5.48 7.15
C ALA A 22 11.97 4.76 6.90
N LEU A 23 11.96 3.65 6.14
CA LEU A 23 13.17 2.92 5.77
C LEU A 23 14.08 3.75 4.85
N ALA A 24 13.52 4.52 3.92
CA ALA A 24 14.29 5.43 3.08
C ALA A 24 14.97 6.53 3.92
N ALA A 25 14.23 7.15 4.84
CA ALA A 25 14.76 8.12 5.79
C ALA A 25 15.88 7.52 6.67
N ALA A 26 15.66 6.32 7.21
CA ALA A 26 16.62 5.63 8.05
C ALA A 26 17.90 5.24 7.28
N SER A 27 17.76 4.86 6.00
CA SER A 27 18.92 4.58 5.15
C SER A 27 19.76 5.84 4.92
N ALA A 28 19.14 6.95 4.55
CA ALA A 28 19.83 8.23 4.37
C ALA A 28 20.56 8.69 5.64
N ALA A 29 19.89 8.56 6.80
CA ALA A 29 20.51 8.89 8.08
C ALA A 29 21.72 8.01 8.42
N ARG A 30 21.62 6.70 8.16
CA ARG A 30 22.73 5.75 8.34
C ARG A 30 23.91 6.08 7.43
N ASP A 31 23.64 6.58 6.22
CA ASP A 31 24.65 6.97 5.25
C ASP A 31 25.27 8.36 5.56
N GLY A 32 24.93 8.95 6.71
CA GLY A 32 25.49 10.20 7.22
C GLY A 32 24.88 11.47 6.61
N VAL A 33 23.74 11.36 5.95
CA VAL A 33 23.03 12.52 5.39
C VAL A 33 22.47 13.38 6.54
N ASP A 34 22.54 14.69 6.43
CA ASP A 34 22.02 15.62 7.42
C ASP A 34 20.47 15.60 7.50
N LEU A 35 19.90 16.26 8.51
CA LEU A 35 18.46 16.23 8.76
C LEU A 35 17.62 16.70 7.56
N ASP A 36 18.04 17.74 6.86
CA ASP A 36 17.30 18.29 5.72
C ASP A 36 17.40 17.36 4.51
N GLY A 37 18.53 16.70 4.30
CA GLY A 37 18.72 15.65 3.30
C GLY A 37 17.91 14.40 3.61
N VAL A 38 17.84 13.95 4.87
CA VAL A 38 16.97 12.84 5.30
C VAL A 38 15.50 13.16 5.00
N VAL A 39 15.06 14.39 5.26
CA VAL A 39 13.70 14.83 4.92
C VAL A 39 13.46 14.82 3.41
N ALA A 40 14.44 15.24 2.62
CA ALA A 40 14.34 15.22 1.15
C ALA A 40 14.18 13.78 0.63
N GLU A 41 14.99 12.83 1.12
CA GLU A 41 14.88 11.42 0.73
C GLU A 41 13.56 10.79 1.18
N ALA A 42 13.07 11.13 2.39
CA ALA A 42 11.75 10.69 2.84
C ALA A 42 10.63 11.19 1.91
N ARG A 43 10.64 12.47 1.54
CA ARG A 43 9.64 13.05 0.61
C ARG A 43 9.69 12.43 -0.78
N LYS A 44 10.88 12.19 -1.29
CA LYS A 44 11.09 11.49 -2.56
C LYS A 44 10.52 10.06 -2.51
N ALA A 45 10.71 9.36 -1.38
CA ALA A 45 10.13 8.05 -1.19
C ALA A 45 8.60 8.07 -1.15
N VAL A 46 7.97 9.13 -0.59
CA VAL A 46 6.50 9.29 -0.61
C VAL A 46 5.94 9.22 -2.03
N ASP A 47 6.59 9.86 -2.99
CA ASP A 47 6.14 9.91 -4.39
C ASP A 47 6.36 8.57 -5.12
N GLY A 48 7.28 7.72 -4.63
CA GLY A 48 7.57 6.39 -5.16
C GLY A 48 6.73 5.26 -4.55
N VAL A 49 5.90 5.57 -3.50
CA VAL A 49 5.09 4.55 -2.81
C VAL A 49 3.69 4.47 -3.42
N HIS A 50 3.31 3.26 -3.84
CA HIS A 50 1.99 2.93 -4.34
C HIS A 50 1.38 1.83 -3.47
N ALA A 51 0.14 2.01 -3.02
CA ALA A 51 -0.55 1.02 -2.21
C ALA A 51 -1.90 0.65 -2.83
N LEU A 52 -2.12 -0.65 -3.00
CA LEU A 52 -3.31 -1.26 -3.56
C LEU A 52 -3.95 -2.17 -2.51
N ILE A 53 -5.28 -2.19 -2.43
CA ILE A 53 -5.99 -2.96 -1.42
C ILE A 53 -7.26 -3.56 -2.01
N VAL A 54 -7.45 -4.85 -1.76
CA VAL A 54 -8.71 -5.57 -2.00
C VAL A 54 -9.37 -5.82 -0.65
N VAL A 55 -10.62 -5.40 -0.50
CA VAL A 55 -11.42 -5.65 0.70
C VAL A 55 -12.59 -6.58 0.40
N GLN A 56 -12.99 -7.38 1.40
CA GLN A 56 -14.11 -8.30 1.22
C GLN A 56 -15.45 -7.57 1.19
N ARG A 57 -15.56 -6.47 1.94
CA ARG A 57 -16.78 -5.64 2.06
C ARG A 57 -16.41 -4.18 2.25
N LEU A 58 -17.10 -3.29 1.57
CA LEU A 58 -16.96 -1.83 1.74
C LEU A 58 -17.60 -1.32 3.04
N GLU A 59 -18.40 -2.14 3.72
CA GLU A 59 -19.17 -1.74 4.89
C GLU A 59 -18.29 -1.22 6.03
N ASN A 60 -17.13 -1.86 6.28
CA ASN A 60 -16.20 -1.42 7.32
C ASN A 60 -15.61 -0.05 7.02
N LEU A 61 -15.21 0.19 5.77
CA LEU A 61 -14.73 1.50 5.32
C LEU A 61 -15.82 2.57 5.40
N ARG A 62 -17.08 2.20 5.09
CA ARG A 62 -18.23 3.09 5.20
C ARG A 62 -18.48 3.49 6.65
N ARG A 63 -18.61 2.51 7.55
CA ARG A 63 -18.87 2.74 8.98
C ARG A 63 -17.80 3.56 9.65
N SER A 64 -16.56 3.36 9.26
CA SER A 64 -15.41 4.08 9.82
C SER A 64 -15.11 5.42 9.14
N GLY A 65 -15.90 5.82 8.12
CA GLY A 65 -15.72 7.08 7.40
C GLY A 65 -14.46 7.15 6.52
N ARG A 66 -13.86 5.98 6.19
CA ARG A 66 -12.65 5.90 5.35
C ARG A 66 -12.92 5.44 3.92
N ILE A 67 -14.18 5.41 3.53
CA ILE A 67 -14.60 4.98 2.18
C ILE A 67 -14.23 5.97 1.06
N GLY A 68 -13.89 7.21 1.40
CA GLY A 68 -13.48 8.23 0.44
C GLY A 68 -14.53 8.47 -0.66
N THR A 69 -14.08 8.66 -1.89
CA THR A 69 -14.95 8.85 -3.06
C THR A 69 -15.74 7.59 -3.45
N ALA A 70 -15.38 6.41 -2.93
CA ALA A 70 -16.14 5.19 -3.14
C ALA A 70 -17.53 5.21 -2.46
N ALA A 71 -17.80 6.19 -1.59
CA ALA A 71 -19.10 6.38 -0.94
C ALA A 71 -20.26 6.59 -1.93
N SER A 72 -20.02 7.25 -3.07
CA SER A 72 -21.03 7.51 -4.11
C SER A 72 -21.57 6.24 -4.79
N TRP A 73 -21.02 5.07 -4.48
CA TRP A 73 -21.26 3.80 -5.18
C TRP A 73 -22.04 2.78 -4.37
N LEU A 74 -22.34 3.12 -3.12
CA LEU A 74 -23.03 2.23 -2.18
C LEU A 74 -24.48 1.90 -2.57
N GLY A 75 -25.07 2.66 -3.49
CA GLY A 75 -26.48 2.47 -3.89
C GLY A 75 -26.76 1.29 -4.84
N THR A 76 -25.73 0.75 -5.53
CA THR A 76 -25.93 -0.24 -6.62
C THR A 76 -25.04 -1.49 -6.53
N ALA A 77 -24.21 -1.64 -5.49
CA ALA A 77 -23.07 -2.53 -5.57
C ALA A 77 -22.83 -3.44 -4.35
N LEU A 78 -23.87 -4.01 -3.76
CA LEU A 78 -23.73 -4.99 -2.64
C LEU A 78 -22.85 -6.21 -2.98
N ALA A 79 -22.61 -6.49 -4.28
CA ALA A 79 -21.87 -7.65 -4.76
C ALA A 79 -20.49 -7.34 -5.38
N LEU A 80 -20.03 -6.08 -5.34
CA LEU A 80 -18.74 -5.73 -5.93
C LEU A 80 -17.58 -5.97 -4.95
N LYS A 81 -16.46 -6.44 -5.51
CA LYS A 81 -15.17 -6.58 -4.84
C LYS A 81 -14.24 -5.49 -5.40
N PRO A 82 -14.13 -4.34 -4.74
CA PRO A 82 -13.35 -3.24 -5.30
C PRO A 82 -11.86 -3.50 -5.12
N LEU A 83 -11.09 -3.16 -6.15
CA LEU A 83 -9.70 -2.84 -6.00
C LEU A 83 -9.60 -1.34 -5.67
N LEU A 84 -9.01 -1.03 -4.53
CA LEU A 84 -8.78 0.32 -4.05
C LEU A 84 -7.29 0.65 -4.16
N GLN A 85 -6.99 1.93 -4.31
CA GLN A 85 -5.62 2.45 -4.24
C GLN A 85 -5.53 3.63 -3.27
N MET A 86 -4.34 3.86 -2.75
CA MET A 86 -4.02 5.08 -2.01
C MET A 86 -3.64 6.17 -2.99
N ASP A 87 -4.31 7.30 -2.92
CA ASP A 87 -4.03 8.50 -3.72
C ASP A 87 -4.10 9.73 -2.82
N GLY A 88 -3.00 10.47 -2.69
CA GLY A 88 -2.90 11.66 -1.86
C GLY A 88 -3.32 11.45 -0.39
N GLY A 89 -3.10 10.26 0.19
CA GLY A 89 -3.51 9.91 1.55
C GLY A 89 -4.97 9.46 1.69
N LYS A 90 -5.68 9.26 0.58
CA LYS A 90 -7.08 8.83 0.56
C LYS A 90 -7.24 7.52 -0.19
N LEU A 91 -8.14 6.65 0.30
CA LEU A 91 -8.53 5.48 -0.46
C LEU A 91 -9.50 5.88 -1.59
N VAL A 92 -9.10 5.59 -2.82
CA VAL A 92 -9.91 5.79 -4.01
C VAL A 92 -10.12 4.46 -4.71
N LEU A 93 -11.12 4.40 -5.57
CA LEU A 93 -11.38 3.21 -6.36
C LEU A 93 -10.46 3.16 -7.57
N ALA A 94 -9.65 2.09 -7.68
CA ALA A 94 -8.85 1.80 -8.87
C ALA A 94 -9.68 1.02 -9.91
N GLN A 95 -10.36 -0.05 -9.48
CA GLN A 95 -11.12 -0.89 -10.40
C GLN A 95 -12.34 -1.54 -9.74
N ARG A 96 -13.40 -1.75 -10.53
CA ARG A 96 -14.62 -2.49 -10.14
C ARG A 96 -14.55 -3.91 -10.68
N VAL A 97 -14.62 -4.89 -9.79
CA VAL A 97 -14.70 -6.29 -10.18
C VAL A 97 -15.77 -7.01 -9.35
N ARG A 98 -16.21 -8.18 -9.83
CA ARG A 98 -17.32 -8.91 -9.20
C ARG A 98 -16.86 -10.04 -8.28
N THR A 99 -15.60 -10.46 -8.36
CA THR A 99 -15.05 -11.56 -7.56
C THR A 99 -13.72 -11.17 -6.94
N THR A 100 -13.42 -11.75 -5.78
CA THR A 100 -12.14 -11.56 -5.09
C THR A 100 -10.97 -11.98 -5.97
N SER A 101 -11.09 -13.10 -6.69
CA SER A 101 -10.03 -13.60 -7.59
C SER A 101 -9.72 -12.60 -8.72
N LYS A 102 -10.77 -11.97 -9.32
CA LYS A 102 -10.56 -10.92 -10.32
C LYS A 102 -9.96 -9.64 -9.72
N ALA A 103 -10.29 -9.32 -8.46
CA ALA A 103 -9.69 -8.17 -7.78
C ALA A 103 -8.20 -8.39 -7.50
N ILE A 104 -7.84 -9.61 -7.09
CA ILE A 104 -6.43 -9.98 -6.86
C ILE A 104 -5.67 -10.00 -8.19
N ALA A 105 -6.23 -10.57 -9.26
CA ALA A 105 -5.60 -10.55 -10.58
C ALA A 105 -5.35 -9.12 -11.08
N ALA A 106 -6.35 -8.25 -10.99
CA ALA A 106 -6.22 -6.84 -11.35
C ALA A 106 -5.17 -6.11 -10.48
N MET A 107 -5.08 -6.44 -9.20
CA MET A 107 -4.04 -5.90 -8.31
C MET A 107 -2.64 -6.33 -8.75
N VAL A 108 -2.45 -7.60 -9.11
CA VAL A 108 -1.17 -8.12 -9.63
C VAL A 108 -0.80 -7.41 -10.94
N GLU A 109 -1.73 -7.29 -11.88
CA GLU A 109 -1.51 -6.59 -13.15
C GLU A 109 -1.09 -5.13 -12.91
N GLN A 110 -1.77 -4.42 -12.00
CA GLN A 110 -1.43 -3.04 -11.68
C GLN A 110 -0.09 -2.91 -10.95
N VAL A 111 0.27 -3.86 -10.09
CA VAL A 111 1.61 -3.91 -9.47
C VAL A 111 2.70 -4.08 -10.54
N ILE A 112 2.50 -4.98 -11.50
CA ILE A 112 3.45 -5.18 -12.62
C ILE A 112 3.59 -3.91 -13.43
N GLU A 113 2.48 -3.24 -13.75
CA GLU A 113 2.50 -1.96 -14.48
C GLU A 113 3.25 -0.87 -13.71
N VAL A 114 3.00 -0.73 -12.41
CA VAL A 114 3.69 0.23 -11.54
C VAL A 114 5.19 -0.05 -11.48
N VAL A 115 5.61 -1.29 -11.33
CA VAL A 115 7.04 -1.66 -11.30
C VAL A 115 7.69 -1.41 -12.65
N GLY A 116 7.02 -1.78 -13.74
CA GLY A 116 7.55 -1.69 -15.10
C GLY A 116 8.80 -2.57 -15.28
N GLU A 117 9.79 -2.07 -16.01
CA GLU A 117 11.08 -2.75 -16.22
C GLU A 117 12.07 -2.54 -15.06
N GLY A 118 11.71 -1.72 -14.08
CA GLY A 118 12.56 -1.34 -12.96
C GLY A 118 12.58 -2.38 -11.82
N ARG A 119 13.10 -1.94 -10.69
CA ARG A 119 13.12 -2.72 -9.43
C ARG A 119 12.34 -1.95 -8.37
N ALA A 120 11.66 -2.68 -7.50
CA ALA A 120 10.93 -2.11 -6.39
C ALA A 120 11.02 -3.01 -5.15
N ALA A 121 10.93 -2.42 -3.97
CA ALA A 121 10.62 -3.17 -2.77
C ALA A 121 9.11 -3.40 -2.68
N LEU A 122 8.72 -4.63 -2.34
CA LEU A 122 7.33 -5.05 -2.26
C LEU A 122 6.97 -5.46 -0.85
N ALA A 123 5.76 -5.12 -0.42
CA ALA A 123 5.15 -5.69 0.77
C ALA A 123 3.75 -6.20 0.46
N VAL A 124 3.44 -7.41 0.93
CA VAL A 124 2.09 -7.98 0.93
C VAL A 124 1.55 -7.90 2.34
N GLN A 125 0.36 -7.36 2.49
CA GLN A 125 -0.26 -7.11 3.78
C GLN A 125 -1.65 -7.73 3.84
N HIS A 126 -2.07 -8.21 5.01
CA HIS A 126 -3.36 -8.86 5.17
C HIS A 126 -4.06 -8.48 6.48
N VAL A 127 -5.34 -8.75 6.56
CA VAL A 127 -6.12 -8.77 7.79
C VAL A 127 -6.69 -10.17 7.94
N ASP A 128 -6.18 -10.94 8.90
CA ASP A 128 -6.64 -12.30 9.18
C ASP A 128 -6.73 -13.21 7.91
N ASN A 129 -5.71 -13.13 7.05
CA ASN A 129 -5.65 -13.88 5.79
C ASN A 129 -4.20 -14.24 5.41
N PRO A 130 -3.47 -14.96 6.28
CA PRO A 130 -2.06 -15.25 6.02
C PRO A 130 -1.83 -16.15 4.80
N SER A 131 -2.73 -17.10 4.53
CA SER A 131 -2.64 -17.98 3.36
C SER A 131 -2.79 -17.20 2.05
N GLY A 132 -3.82 -16.32 1.95
CA GLY A 132 -4.01 -15.48 0.78
C GLY A 132 -2.84 -14.51 0.56
N ALA A 133 -2.23 -14.03 1.65
CA ALA A 133 -1.03 -13.20 1.55
C ALA A 133 0.19 -13.98 1.05
N ALA A 134 0.37 -15.22 1.49
CA ALA A 134 1.45 -16.09 1.01
C ALA A 134 1.29 -16.42 -0.48
N ASP A 135 0.07 -16.75 -0.93
CA ASP A 135 -0.24 -17.05 -2.34
C ASP A 135 0.02 -15.81 -3.23
N LEU A 136 -0.39 -14.63 -2.75
CA LEU A 136 -0.16 -13.36 -3.45
C LEU A 136 1.33 -13.02 -3.52
N ALA A 137 2.07 -13.22 -2.43
CA ALA A 137 3.53 -13.00 -2.41
C ALA A 137 4.25 -13.94 -3.37
N ALA A 138 3.87 -15.23 -3.42
CA ALA A 138 4.42 -16.18 -4.37
C ALA A 138 4.13 -15.77 -5.83
N THR A 139 2.91 -15.32 -6.12
CA THR A 139 2.51 -14.84 -7.44
C THR A 139 3.36 -13.64 -7.87
N LEU A 140 3.54 -12.64 -6.97
CA LEU A 140 4.36 -11.46 -7.27
C LEU A 140 5.84 -11.80 -7.43
N THR A 141 6.37 -12.74 -6.63
CA THR A 141 7.76 -13.20 -6.78
C THR A 141 7.99 -13.85 -8.15
N GLY A 142 7.03 -14.66 -8.63
CA GLY A 142 7.11 -15.27 -9.97
C GLY A 142 6.98 -14.26 -11.09
N ALA A 143 6.11 -13.26 -10.94
CA ALA A 143 5.85 -12.25 -11.97
C ALA A 143 6.94 -11.15 -12.03
N LEU A 144 7.63 -10.87 -10.92
CA LEU A 144 8.60 -9.79 -10.77
C LEU A 144 9.93 -10.29 -10.18
N PRO A 145 10.65 -11.18 -10.88
CA PRO A 145 11.86 -11.80 -10.34
C PRO A 145 12.98 -10.81 -10.01
N GLY A 146 12.96 -9.62 -10.61
CA GLY A 146 13.91 -8.53 -10.33
C GLY A 146 13.66 -7.80 -9.00
N CYS A 147 12.50 -7.99 -8.36
CA CYS A 147 12.13 -7.23 -7.14
C CYS A 147 12.49 -7.96 -5.82
N GLY A 148 12.87 -9.23 -5.88
CA GLY A 148 13.06 -10.04 -4.68
C GLY A 148 11.73 -10.45 -4.02
N ALA A 149 11.82 -11.18 -2.91
CA ALA A 149 10.65 -11.65 -2.18
C ALA A 149 9.95 -10.49 -1.44
N PRO A 150 8.61 -10.35 -1.56
CA PRO A 150 7.87 -9.36 -0.79
C PRO A 150 7.96 -9.59 0.73
N VAL A 151 7.98 -8.51 1.50
CA VAL A 151 7.73 -8.58 2.95
C VAL A 151 6.27 -8.91 3.17
N VAL A 152 5.96 -9.99 3.91
CA VAL A 152 4.58 -10.37 4.26
C VAL A 152 4.32 -9.99 5.72
N THR A 153 3.22 -9.25 5.96
CA THR A 153 2.90 -8.79 7.32
C THR A 153 1.39 -8.61 7.54
N ASP A 154 0.94 -8.84 8.77
CA ASP A 154 -0.41 -8.48 9.22
C ASP A 154 -0.55 -6.96 9.37
N LEU A 155 -1.73 -6.41 9.04
CA LEU A 155 -2.03 -4.98 9.15
C LEU A 155 -2.35 -4.53 10.58
N GLY A 156 -2.52 -5.49 11.48
CA GLY A 156 -2.87 -5.24 12.85
C GLY A 156 -4.32 -4.76 13.07
N PRO A 157 -4.73 -4.63 14.34
CA PRO A 157 -6.14 -4.37 14.68
C PRO A 157 -6.62 -2.98 14.25
N VAL A 158 -5.74 -1.98 14.24
CA VAL A 158 -6.13 -0.59 13.90
C VAL A 158 -6.62 -0.49 12.45
N LEU A 159 -5.87 -1.03 11.50
CA LEU A 159 -6.30 -1.06 10.10
C LEU A 159 -7.33 -2.15 9.84
N GLY A 160 -7.28 -3.24 10.59
CA GLY A 160 -8.25 -4.33 10.52
C GLY A 160 -9.68 -3.89 10.78
N VAL A 161 -9.92 -2.97 11.71
CA VAL A 161 -11.25 -2.38 11.96
C VAL A 161 -11.82 -1.68 10.72
N HIS A 162 -10.97 -1.03 9.93
CA HIS A 162 -11.38 -0.31 8.73
C HIS A 162 -11.54 -1.21 7.50
N LEU A 163 -10.61 -2.14 7.30
CA LEU A 163 -10.54 -2.97 6.10
C LEU A 163 -11.36 -4.26 6.23
N GLY A 164 -11.47 -4.78 7.45
CA GLY A 164 -12.14 -6.03 7.77
C GLY A 164 -11.32 -7.28 7.44
N PRO A 165 -11.74 -8.44 7.99
CA PRO A 165 -11.04 -9.71 7.80
C PRO A 165 -11.06 -10.13 6.32
N GLY A 166 -10.01 -10.82 5.90
CA GLY A 166 -9.81 -11.27 4.53
C GLY A 166 -9.27 -10.21 3.57
N ALA A 167 -9.03 -8.97 4.04
CA ALA A 167 -8.41 -7.94 3.21
C ALA A 167 -6.98 -8.33 2.84
N LEU A 168 -6.58 -7.97 1.61
CA LEU A 168 -5.23 -8.13 1.07
C LEU A 168 -4.77 -6.81 0.46
N GLY A 169 -3.53 -6.44 0.72
CA GLY A 169 -2.92 -5.26 0.14
C GLY A 169 -1.52 -5.53 -0.40
N VAL A 170 -1.11 -4.76 -1.38
CA VAL A 170 0.26 -4.70 -1.88
C VAL A 170 0.75 -3.28 -1.81
N VAL A 171 1.94 -3.12 -1.28
CA VAL A 171 2.66 -1.84 -1.34
C VAL A 171 3.89 -2.03 -2.22
N VAL A 172 4.03 -1.13 -3.17
CA VAL A 172 5.20 -1.02 -4.05
C VAL A 172 5.96 0.23 -3.65
N ALA A 173 7.26 0.11 -3.39
CA ALA A 173 8.16 1.24 -3.21
C ALA A 173 9.20 1.21 -4.32
N LYS A 174 9.05 2.07 -5.31
CA LYS A 174 10.02 2.22 -6.41
C LYS A 174 11.27 2.91 -5.88
N ALA A 175 12.43 2.47 -6.34
CA ALA A 175 13.64 3.25 -6.15
C ALA A 175 13.46 4.59 -6.88
N ALA A 176 13.75 5.68 -6.20
CA ALA A 176 13.63 6.99 -6.81
C ALA A 176 14.67 7.14 -7.93
N GLY A 177 14.20 7.27 -9.16
CA GLY A 177 15.04 7.52 -10.33
C GLY A 177 15.38 6.29 -11.20
N SER A 178 14.57 5.22 -11.11
CA SER A 178 14.58 4.13 -12.12
C SER A 178 13.50 4.36 -13.17
#